data_da5c61adc758909c8496f132d110ad28
#
_entry.id   da5c61adc758909c8496f132d110ad28
#
_cell.length_a   1.000
_cell.length_b   1.000
_cell.length_c   1.000
_cell.angle_alpha   90.00
_cell.angle_beta   90.00
_cell.angle_gamma   90.00
#
_symmetry.space_group_name_H-M   'P 1'
#
loop_
_entity.id
_entity.type
_entity.pdbx_description
1 polymer ?
#
loop_
_entity_poly.entity_id
_entity_poly.type
_entity_poly.pdbx_seq_one_letter_code
_entity_poly.pdbx_strand_id
1 'polypeptide(L)'
;MHIHILGICGTFMGGVAALAREAGHTVTGCDAGVYPPMSDQLRALGIDLIEGFGADQTALKPDMYVIGNVVSRARLDDGTPKFPLMEAILDQGLPYTSGPQWLAEHVLQGRHVLAVAGTHGKTTTSSMLAWILEDAGLAPGFLIGGVPLNFGISARLGSVAPAQNVQAHGPQRPLFVIEADEYDTAFFDKRSKFVHYRPRTAVLNNLEFDHADIFDNLAAIERQFHHLVRTVPASGCIVANGLEESIARVLHMGCWSPVQTFGSAVSDYTARGEPHDFTVLHRG
;
A
#
# COMPACT_ATOMS: atom_id res chain seq x y z
N MET A 1 10.62 -12.54 -14.35
CA MET A 1 9.28 -12.64 -14.97
C MET A 1 8.97 -11.33 -15.66
N HIS A 2 8.20 -11.36 -16.74
CA HIS A 2 7.66 -10.19 -17.41
C HIS A 2 6.26 -9.90 -16.89
N ILE A 3 6.02 -8.73 -16.33
CA ILE A 3 4.68 -8.27 -15.94
C ILE A 3 4.23 -7.10 -16.81
N HIS A 4 2.94 -7.08 -17.14
CA HIS A 4 2.32 -5.97 -17.84
C HIS A 4 1.26 -5.32 -16.95
N ILE A 5 1.42 -4.04 -16.63
CA ILE A 5 0.62 -3.33 -15.64
C ILE A 5 -0.42 -2.44 -16.33
N LEU A 6 -1.70 -2.68 -16.06
CA LEU A 6 -2.81 -1.85 -16.53
C LEU A 6 -3.11 -0.75 -15.49
N GLY A 7 -3.12 0.51 -15.92
CA GLY A 7 -3.25 1.66 -15.02
C GLY A 7 -1.93 2.04 -14.34
N ILE A 8 -0.82 1.87 -15.05
CA ILE A 8 0.56 2.00 -14.52
C ILE A 8 0.91 3.42 -14.04
N CYS A 9 0.29 4.45 -14.61
CA CYS A 9 0.58 5.84 -14.27
C CYS A 9 -0.08 6.33 -12.96
N GLY A 10 -0.93 5.52 -12.34
CA GLY A 10 -1.43 5.80 -10.99
C GLY A 10 -0.31 5.70 -9.95
N THR A 11 -0.33 6.55 -8.91
CA THR A 11 0.74 6.63 -7.89
C THR A 11 1.08 5.27 -7.28
N PHE A 12 0.08 4.51 -6.86
CA PHE A 12 0.29 3.18 -6.29
C PHE A 12 0.85 2.20 -7.32
N MET A 13 0.26 2.15 -8.53
CA MET A 13 0.69 1.20 -9.57
C MET A 13 2.06 1.55 -10.14
N GLY A 14 2.40 2.84 -10.26
CA GLY A 14 3.74 3.30 -10.61
C GLY A 14 4.78 2.88 -9.57
N GLY A 15 4.44 2.97 -8.29
CA GLY A 15 5.29 2.45 -7.22
C GLY A 15 5.47 0.93 -7.29
N VAL A 16 4.41 0.16 -7.57
CA VAL A 16 4.50 -1.29 -7.81
C VAL A 16 5.42 -1.58 -9.00
N ALA A 17 5.32 -0.81 -10.09
CA ALA A 17 6.19 -0.93 -11.26
C ALA A 17 7.67 -0.68 -10.92
N ALA A 18 7.95 0.36 -10.13
CA ALA A 18 9.30 0.68 -9.67
C ALA A 18 9.88 -0.45 -8.82
N LEU A 19 9.12 -0.95 -7.84
CA LEU A 19 9.51 -2.08 -6.99
C LEU A 19 9.77 -3.34 -7.81
N ALA A 20 8.93 -3.63 -8.79
CA ALA A 20 9.11 -4.78 -9.67
C ALA A 20 10.40 -4.67 -10.51
N ARG A 21 10.72 -3.48 -11.02
CA ARG A 21 11.97 -3.24 -11.75
C ARG A 21 13.20 -3.41 -10.84
N GLU A 22 13.15 -2.84 -9.62
CA GLU A 22 14.22 -2.97 -8.64
C GLU A 22 14.41 -4.44 -8.19
N ALA A 23 13.32 -5.22 -8.16
CA ALA A 23 13.34 -6.66 -7.89
C ALA A 23 13.85 -7.52 -9.07
N GLY A 24 14.21 -6.90 -10.20
CA GLY A 24 14.77 -7.60 -11.38
C GLY A 24 13.73 -8.16 -12.35
N HIS A 25 12.46 -7.73 -12.25
CA HIS A 25 11.42 -8.10 -13.22
C HIS A 25 11.49 -7.23 -14.49
N THR A 26 11.08 -7.77 -15.62
CA THR A 26 10.76 -7.00 -16.80
C THR A 26 9.38 -6.40 -16.61
N VAL A 27 9.24 -5.09 -16.81
CA VAL A 27 7.97 -4.38 -16.61
C VAL A 27 7.63 -3.62 -17.88
N THR A 28 6.40 -3.79 -18.34
CA THR A 28 5.73 -2.94 -19.33
C THR A 28 4.40 -2.50 -18.75
N GLY A 29 3.75 -1.51 -19.32
CA GLY A 29 2.43 -1.14 -18.84
C GLY A 29 1.71 -0.15 -19.73
N CYS A 30 0.41 0.00 -19.46
CA CYS A 30 -0.44 0.91 -20.19
C CYS A 30 -1.31 1.76 -19.25
N ASP A 31 -1.70 2.93 -19.76
CA ASP A 31 -2.66 3.82 -19.09
C ASP A 31 -3.43 4.66 -20.13
N ALA A 32 -4.58 5.21 -19.74
CA ALA A 32 -5.33 6.14 -20.56
C ALA A 32 -4.58 7.48 -20.78
N GLY A 33 -3.78 7.90 -19.80
CA GLY A 33 -2.99 9.11 -19.85
C GLY A 33 -1.52 8.84 -19.47
N VAL A 34 -0.64 8.89 -20.46
CA VAL A 34 0.81 8.68 -20.27
C VAL A 34 1.52 10.05 -20.36
N TYR A 35 1.47 10.80 -19.25
CA TYR A 35 2.03 12.16 -19.16
C TYR A 35 2.87 12.37 -17.88
N PRO A 36 3.78 13.37 -17.89
CA PRO A 36 4.58 13.73 -16.72
C PRO A 36 3.73 14.11 -15.49
N PRO A 37 4.25 13.92 -14.24
CA PRO A 37 5.62 13.48 -13.93
C PRO A 37 5.79 11.94 -13.91
N MET A 38 4.72 11.16 -13.78
CA MET A 38 4.80 9.71 -13.59
C MET A 38 5.42 9.00 -14.82
N SER A 39 5.02 9.39 -16.02
CA SER A 39 5.59 8.79 -17.25
C SER A 39 7.10 8.95 -17.36
N ASP A 40 7.63 10.10 -16.93
CA ASP A 40 9.07 10.34 -16.99
C ASP A 40 9.83 9.50 -15.95
N GLN A 41 9.26 9.36 -14.75
CA GLN A 41 9.83 8.51 -13.70
C GLN A 41 9.87 7.04 -14.14
N LEU A 42 8.79 6.54 -14.73
CA LEU A 42 8.72 5.15 -15.20
C LEU A 42 9.66 4.90 -16.38
N ARG A 43 9.75 5.82 -17.34
CA ARG A 43 10.70 5.73 -18.46
C ARG A 43 12.15 5.77 -18.00
N ALA A 44 12.47 6.58 -16.98
CA ALA A 44 13.81 6.60 -16.38
C ALA A 44 14.22 5.26 -15.76
N LEU A 45 13.24 4.43 -15.37
CA LEU A 45 13.44 3.05 -14.89
C LEU A 45 13.53 2.02 -16.04
N GLY A 46 13.49 2.46 -17.32
CA GLY A 46 13.51 1.59 -18.49
C GLY A 46 12.20 0.80 -18.66
N ILE A 47 11.08 1.40 -18.27
CA ILE A 47 9.74 0.79 -18.43
C ILE A 47 9.10 1.33 -19.72
N ASP A 48 8.70 0.43 -20.61
CA ASP A 48 7.96 0.77 -21.80
C ASP A 48 6.50 1.04 -21.47
N LEU A 49 6.02 2.22 -21.84
CA LEU A 49 4.66 2.71 -21.60
C LEU A 49 3.86 2.78 -22.89
N ILE A 50 2.66 2.24 -22.85
CA ILE A 50 1.72 2.26 -23.96
C ILE A 50 0.51 3.12 -23.55
N GLU A 51 0.10 4.01 -24.46
CA GLU A 51 -1.12 4.79 -24.25
C GLU A 51 -2.35 4.00 -24.69
N GLY A 52 -3.39 3.99 -23.85
CA GLY A 52 -4.62 3.23 -24.08
C GLY A 52 -4.56 1.77 -23.65
N PHE A 53 -5.70 1.11 -23.73
CA PHE A 53 -5.91 -0.27 -23.28
C PHE A 53 -6.28 -1.18 -24.46
N GLY A 54 -5.54 -1.10 -25.57
CA GLY A 54 -5.78 -1.89 -26.78
C GLY A 54 -5.55 -3.38 -26.57
N ALA A 55 -6.44 -4.22 -27.15
CA ALA A 55 -6.34 -5.67 -27.04
C ALA A 55 -5.11 -6.27 -27.75
N ASP A 56 -4.50 -5.53 -28.68
CA ASP A 56 -3.26 -5.88 -29.38
C ASP A 56 -2.07 -6.06 -28.42
N GLN A 57 -2.11 -5.46 -27.23
CA GLN A 57 -1.09 -5.61 -26.19
C GLN A 57 -1.00 -7.05 -25.64
N THR A 58 -1.96 -7.93 -25.93
CA THR A 58 -1.83 -9.37 -25.66
C THR A 58 -0.65 -9.99 -26.42
N ALA A 59 -0.20 -9.38 -27.52
CA ALA A 59 0.97 -9.81 -28.28
C ALA A 59 2.29 -9.67 -27.50
N LEU A 60 2.33 -8.88 -26.42
CA LEU A 60 3.49 -8.77 -25.53
C LEU A 60 3.77 -10.06 -24.75
N LYS A 61 2.76 -10.91 -24.58
CA LYS A 61 2.84 -12.22 -23.89
C LYS A 61 3.55 -12.14 -22.54
N PRO A 62 3.14 -11.24 -21.63
CA PRO A 62 3.73 -11.19 -20.29
C PRO A 62 3.40 -12.48 -19.53
N ASP A 63 4.22 -12.81 -18.55
CA ASP A 63 3.95 -13.93 -17.61
C ASP A 63 2.71 -13.64 -16.74
N MET A 64 2.42 -12.35 -16.48
CA MET A 64 1.32 -11.92 -15.61
C MET A 64 0.84 -10.51 -15.98
N TYR A 65 -0.47 -10.33 -16.06
CA TYR A 65 -1.09 -9.00 -16.10
C TYR A 65 -1.40 -8.52 -14.69
N VAL A 66 -0.98 -7.29 -14.35
CA VAL A 66 -1.22 -6.69 -13.03
C VAL A 66 -2.23 -5.55 -13.19
N ILE A 67 -3.39 -5.71 -12.59
CA ILE A 67 -4.56 -4.86 -12.84
C ILE A 67 -4.68 -3.80 -11.76
N GLY A 68 -4.66 -2.52 -12.16
CA GLY A 68 -4.95 -1.39 -11.28
C GLY A 68 -6.46 -1.19 -11.09
N ASN A 69 -6.84 -0.51 -10.01
CA ASN A 69 -8.24 -0.28 -9.65
C ASN A 69 -9.00 0.66 -10.59
N VAL A 70 -8.29 1.41 -11.45
CA VAL A 70 -8.89 2.22 -12.51
C VAL A 70 -9.54 1.38 -13.61
N VAL A 71 -9.09 0.15 -13.78
CA VAL A 71 -9.58 -0.78 -14.79
C VAL A 71 -10.91 -1.37 -14.34
N SER A 72 -11.84 -1.46 -15.27
CA SER A 72 -13.18 -2.01 -15.03
C SER A 72 -13.73 -2.70 -16.28
N ARG A 73 -14.96 -3.20 -16.21
CA ARG A 73 -15.70 -3.70 -17.36
C ARG A 73 -16.72 -2.69 -17.89
N ALA A 74 -16.47 -1.39 -17.68
CA ALA A 74 -17.31 -0.32 -18.19
C ALA A 74 -17.37 -0.35 -19.73
N ARG A 75 -18.51 0.07 -20.27
CA ARG A 75 -18.75 0.25 -21.70
C ARG A 75 -18.81 1.74 -22.02
N LEU A 76 -18.39 2.09 -23.23
CA LEU A 76 -18.59 3.41 -23.81
C LEU A 76 -20.04 3.53 -24.32
N ASP A 77 -20.46 4.74 -24.70
CA ASP A 77 -21.82 5.02 -25.15
C ASP A 77 -22.25 4.20 -26.39
N ASP A 78 -21.30 3.80 -27.22
CA ASP A 78 -21.49 2.93 -28.37
C ASP A 78 -21.54 1.42 -28.03
N GLY A 79 -21.42 1.07 -26.72
CA GLY A 79 -21.42 -0.30 -26.23
C GLY A 79 -20.08 -1.01 -26.32
N THR A 80 -19.03 -0.39 -26.84
CA THR A 80 -17.68 -0.98 -26.89
C THR A 80 -17.02 -0.99 -25.49
N PRO A 81 -16.11 -1.95 -25.21
CA PRO A 81 -15.38 -1.97 -23.95
C PRO A 81 -14.52 -0.71 -23.78
N LYS A 82 -14.58 -0.07 -22.60
CA LYS A 82 -13.64 0.99 -22.23
C LYS A 82 -12.21 0.47 -22.07
N PHE A 83 -12.06 -0.81 -21.72
CA PHE A 83 -10.79 -1.51 -21.49
C PHE A 83 -10.71 -2.79 -22.34
N PRO A 84 -10.51 -2.68 -23.67
CA PRO A 84 -10.49 -3.84 -24.57
C PRO A 84 -9.44 -4.89 -24.20
N LEU A 85 -8.29 -4.46 -23.69
CA LEU A 85 -7.26 -5.38 -23.21
C LEU A 85 -7.76 -6.26 -22.06
N MET A 86 -8.54 -5.70 -21.12
CA MET A 86 -9.09 -6.50 -20.01
C MET A 86 -10.09 -7.56 -20.50
N GLU A 87 -10.93 -7.21 -21.46
CA GLU A 87 -11.85 -8.19 -22.07
C GLU A 87 -11.05 -9.30 -22.77
N ALA A 88 -10.00 -8.95 -23.52
CA ALA A 88 -9.15 -9.95 -24.19
C ALA A 88 -8.41 -10.86 -23.19
N ILE A 89 -7.98 -10.34 -22.03
CA ILE A 89 -7.37 -11.13 -20.94
C ILE A 89 -8.37 -12.16 -20.41
N LEU A 90 -9.61 -11.76 -20.18
CA LEU A 90 -10.67 -12.64 -19.69
C LEU A 90 -11.07 -13.69 -20.72
N ASP A 91 -11.29 -13.29 -21.96
CA ASP A 91 -11.73 -14.17 -23.05
C ASP A 91 -10.70 -15.26 -23.37
N GLN A 92 -9.41 -14.92 -23.28
CA GLN A 92 -8.30 -15.85 -23.55
C GLN A 92 -7.85 -16.63 -22.31
N GLY A 93 -8.41 -16.35 -21.12
CA GLY A 93 -8.00 -16.98 -19.86
C GLY A 93 -6.54 -16.71 -19.50
N LEU A 94 -6.03 -15.50 -19.81
CA LEU A 94 -4.64 -15.14 -19.53
C LEU A 94 -4.43 -14.88 -18.02
N PRO A 95 -3.22 -15.14 -17.48
CA PRO A 95 -2.95 -14.98 -16.05
C PRO A 95 -3.00 -13.50 -15.65
N TYR A 96 -3.79 -13.18 -14.64
CA TYR A 96 -3.88 -11.83 -14.11
C TYR A 96 -4.04 -11.81 -12.59
N THR A 97 -3.63 -10.71 -11.97
CA THR A 97 -3.76 -10.44 -10.54
C THR A 97 -3.95 -8.93 -10.30
N SER A 98 -4.27 -8.54 -9.08
CA SER A 98 -4.31 -7.13 -8.69
C SER A 98 -2.94 -6.60 -8.27
N GLY A 99 -2.72 -5.28 -8.34
CA GLY A 99 -1.50 -4.64 -7.84
C GLY A 99 -1.19 -4.97 -6.39
N PRO A 100 -2.16 -4.82 -5.45
CA PRO A 100 -1.95 -5.17 -4.04
C PRO A 100 -1.63 -6.65 -3.79
N GLN A 101 -2.26 -7.56 -4.51
CA GLN A 101 -1.98 -9.00 -4.41
C GLN A 101 -0.58 -9.32 -4.92
N TRP A 102 -0.21 -8.80 -6.08
CA TRP A 102 1.13 -8.98 -6.65
C TRP A 102 2.20 -8.47 -5.68
N LEU A 103 2.02 -7.25 -5.14
CA LEU A 103 2.92 -6.65 -4.17
C LEU A 103 3.09 -7.55 -2.93
N ALA A 104 1.98 -8.08 -2.40
CA ALA A 104 1.98 -8.95 -1.24
C ALA A 104 2.81 -10.22 -1.45
N GLU A 105 2.68 -10.84 -2.63
CA GLU A 105 3.32 -12.12 -2.96
C GLU A 105 4.80 -11.98 -3.34
N HIS A 106 5.16 -10.90 -4.05
CA HIS A 106 6.49 -10.76 -4.66
C HIS A 106 7.41 -9.79 -3.92
N VAL A 107 6.87 -8.88 -3.10
CA VAL A 107 7.66 -7.88 -2.39
C VAL A 107 7.53 -8.00 -0.88
N LEU A 108 6.30 -8.11 -0.35
CA LEU A 108 6.07 -8.06 1.10
C LEU A 108 6.30 -9.40 1.80
N GLN A 109 6.24 -10.50 1.06
CA GLN A 109 6.43 -11.84 1.61
C GLN A 109 7.78 -11.95 2.34
N GLY A 110 7.74 -12.39 3.59
CA GLY A 110 8.95 -12.56 4.42
C GLY A 110 9.45 -11.28 5.10
N ARG A 111 8.88 -10.12 4.84
CA ARG A 111 9.24 -8.84 5.46
C ARG A 111 8.44 -8.56 6.74
N HIS A 112 8.95 -7.65 7.56
CA HIS A 112 8.18 -7.00 8.62
C HIS A 112 7.52 -5.75 8.01
N VAL A 113 6.28 -5.92 7.61
CA VAL A 113 5.49 -4.83 7.03
C VAL A 113 4.95 -3.96 8.16
N LEU A 114 5.20 -2.64 8.06
CA LEU A 114 4.66 -1.58 8.91
C LEU A 114 3.64 -0.81 8.06
N ALA A 115 2.36 -1.04 8.31
CA ALA A 115 1.27 -0.40 7.57
C ALA A 115 0.73 0.81 8.33
N VAL A 116 0.57 1.94 7.65
CA VAL A 116 -0.01 3.15 8.22
C VAL A 116 -1.39 3.37 7.58
N ALA A 117 -2.43 3.16 8.37
CA ALA A 117 -3.83 3.31 7.97
C ALA A 117 -4.50 4.49 8.72
N GLY A 118 -5.52 5.04 8.10
CA GLY A 118 -6.29 6.16 8.62
C GLY A 118 -6.93 6.96 7.50
N THR A 119 -7.94 7.74 7.77
CA THR A 119 -8.56 8.61 6.76
C THR A 119 -7.58 9.70 6.32
N HIS A 120 -6.89 10.33 7.26
CA HIS A 120 -5.97 11.44 7.02
C HIS A 120 -4.56 11.18 7.54
N GLY A 121 -3.56 11.84 6.94
CA GLY A 121 -2.17 11.82 7.39
C GLY A 121 -1.38 10.56 7.08
N LYS A 122 -1.92 9.62 6.32
CA LYS A 122 -1.24 8.38 5.91
C LYS A 122 0.14 8.65 5.29
N THR A 123 0.18 9.48 4.26
CA THR A 123 1.41 9.83 3.51
C THR A 123 2.46 10.46 4.40
N THR A 124 2.07 11.43 5.23
CA THR A 124 2.98 12.12 6.14
C THR A 124 3.55 11.14 7.18
N THR A 125 2.70 10.37 7.84
CA THR A 125 3.11 9.42 8.86
C THR A 125 4.00 8.31 8.29
N SER A 126 3.66 7.76 7.11
CA SER A 126 4.48 6.77 6.41
C SER A 126 5.85 7.34 6.02
N SER A 127 5.90 8.60 5.54
CA SER A 127 7.14 9.28 5.18
C SER A 127 8.05 9.48 6.40
N MET A 128 7.48 9.95 7.51
CA MET A 128 8.21 10.13 8.78
C MET A 128 8.73 8.79 9.30
N LEU A 129 7.90 7.75 9.30
CA LEU A 129 8.29 6.41 9.74
C LEU A 129 9.44 5.85 8.89
N ALA A 130 9.33 5.95 7.56
CA ALA A 130 10.38 5.50 6.66
C ALA A 130 11.69 6.27 6.91
N TRP A 131 11.62 7.58 7.14
CA TRP A 131 12.79 8.41 7.42
C TRP A 131 13.43 8.09 8.78
N ILE A 132 12.65 7.90 9.83
CA ILE A 132 13.15 7.49 11.16
C ILE A 132 13.90 6.16 11.07
N LEU A 133 13.37 5.20 10.31
CA LEU A 133 14.02 3.90 10.11
C LEU A 133 15.29 4.02 9.27
N GLU A 134 15.31 4.92 8.27
CA GLU A 134 16.50 5.22 7.47
C GLU A 134 17.61 5.85 8.33
N ASP A 135 17.27 6.87 9.12
CA ASP A 135 18.20 7.56 10.02
C ASP A 135 18.79 6.61 11.07
N ALA A 136 17.99 5.63 11.51
CA ALA A 136 18.45 4.55 12.39
C ALA A 136 19.33 3.48 11.68
N GLY A 137 19.64 3.65 10.39
CA GLY A 137 20.47 2.72 9.61
C GLY A 137 19.79 1.41 9.23
N LEU A 138 18.44 1.35 9.27
CA LEU A 138 17.67 0.13 9.04
C LEU A 138 17.29 -0.07 7.57
N ALA A 139 17.57 0.91 6.71
CA ALA A 139 17.36 0.88 5.25
C ALA A 139 16.01 0.24 4.82
N PRO A 140 14.85 0.78 5.27
CA PRO A 140 13.55 0.18 4.99
C PRO A 140 13.21 0.20 3.50
N GLY A 141 12.47 -0.79 3.02
CA GLY A 141 11.67 -0.63 1.82
C GLY A 141 10.45 0.22 2.12
N PHE A 142 9.87 0.83 1.09
CA PHE A 142 8.60 1.56 1.26
C PHE A 142 7.81 1.68 -0.04
N LEU A 143 6.50 1.88 0.11
CA LEU A 143 5.57 2.34 -0.92
C LEU A 143 4.64 3.38 -0.29
N ILE A 144 4.75 4.62 -0.71
CA ILE A 144 4.08 5.80 -0.15
C ILE A 144 3.33 6.53 -1.27
N GLY A 145 2.15 7.04 -0.97
CA GLY A 145 1.27 7.71 -1.94
C GLY A 145 1.75 9.08 -2.43
N GLY A 146 2.89 9.55 -1.95
CA GLY A 146 3.57 10.78 -2.38
C GLY A 146 5.07 10.55 -2.51
N VAL A 147 5.80 11.60 -2.87
CA VAL A 147 7.26 11.59 -2.95
C VAL A 147 7.83 12.30 -1.71
N PRO A 148 8.30 11.55 -0.68
CA PRO A 148 8.93 12.18 0.49
C PRO A 148 10.20 12.93 0.08
N LEU A 149 10.33 14.18 0.52
CA LEU A 149 11.44 15.06 0.12
C LEU A 149 12.82 14.46 0.44
N ASN A 150 12.94 13.76 1.57
CA ASN A 150 14.19 13.14 2.00
C ASN A 150 14.65 12.01 1.08
N PHE A 151 13.75 11.36 0.34
CA PHE A 151 14.05 10.23 -0.54
C PHE A 151 14.01 10.59 -2.02
N GLY A 152 13.18 11.56 -2.42
CA GLY A 152 12.99 11.94 -3.82
C GLY A 152 12.26 10.90 -4.69
N ILE A 153 11.81 9.79 -4.10
CA ILE A 153 11.08 8.69 -4.74
C ILE A 153 9.92 8.23 -3.86
N SER A 154 8.87 7.67 -4.45
CA SER A 154 7.69 7.17 -3.74
C SER A 154 7.77 5.69 -3.35
N ALA A 155 8.71 4.94 -3.92
CA ALA A 155 8.85 3.51 -3.70
C ALA A 155 10.31 3.06 -3.78
N ARG A 156 10.69 2.10 -2.92
CA ARG A 156 12.03 1.50 -2.85
C ARG A 156 11.93 0.12 -2.20
N LEU A 157 12.66 -0.88 -2.70
CA LEU A 157 12.74 -2.21 -2.06
C LEU A 157 13.43 -2.17 -0.70
N GLY A 158 14.41 -1.31 -0.53
CA GLY A 158 15.24 -1.26 0.66
C GLY A 158 16.10 -2.51 0.86
N SER A 159 16.63 -2.67 2.07
CA SER A 159 17.42 -3.86 2.41
C SER A 159 16.59 -5.14 2.28
N VAL A 160 17.20 -6.18 1.74
CA VAL A 160 16.66 -7.55 1.74
C VAL A 160 17.25 -8.40 2.89
N ALA A 161 18.30 -7.89 3.53
CA ALA A 161 18.86 -8.49 4.72
C ALA A 161 18.04 -8.10 5.97
N PRO A 162 17.96 -8.97 6.98
CA PRO A 162 17.38 -8.61 8.27
C PRO A 162 18.11 -7.40 8.88
N ALA A 163 17.36 -6.50 9.52
CA ALA A 163 17.91 -5.37 10.22
C ALA A 163 18.85 -5.88 11.34
N GLN A 164 20.14 -5.55 11.23
CA GLN A 164 21.11 -5.83 12.30
C GLN A 164 20.97 -4.75 13.38
N ASN A 165 21.16 -5.13 14.66
CA ASN A 165 21.11 -4.23 15.83
C ASN A 165 19.72 -3.80 16.34
N VAL A 166 18.63 -4.39 15.86
CA VAL A 166 17.34 -4.24 16.54
C VAL A 166 17.21 -5.35 17.60
N GLN A 167 17.10 -4.97 18.86
CA GLN A 167 16.72 -5.90 19.94
C GLN A 167 15.25 -6.29 19.74
N ALA A 168 15.02 -7.25 18.84
CA ALA A 168 13.69 -7.75 18.55
C ALA A 168 13.53 -9.14 19.16
N HIS A 169 12.47 -9.34 19.91
CA HIS A 169 12.00 -10.67 20.27
C HIS A 169 11.43 -11.34 19.03
N GLY A 170 12.19 -12.22 18.38
CA GLY A 170 11.76 -12.99 17.22
C GLY A 170 12.71 -12.89 16.01
N PRO A 171 12.42 -13.62 14.91
CA PRO A 171 13.26 -13.59 13.71
C PRO A 171 13.28 -12.18 13.11
N GLN A 172 14.47 -11.62 12.98
CA GLN A 172 14.69 -10.35 12.32
C GLN A 172 14.29 -10.48 10.84
N ARG A 173 13.54 -9.52 10.33
CA ARG A 173 13.04 -9.47 8.95
C ARG A 173 13.37 -8.12 8.34
N PRO A 174 13.60 -8.04 7.03
CA PRO A 174 13.70 -6.76 6.34
C PRO A 174 12.45 -5.92 6.56
N LEU A 175 12.61 -4.64 6.81
CA LEU A 175 11.51 -3.72 7.09
C LEU A 175 10.88 -3.21 5.79
N PHE A 176 9.57 -3.00 5.81
CA PHE A 176 8.86 -2.37 4.70
C PHE A 176 7.72 -1.48 5.23
N VAL A 177 7.79 -0.20 4.93
CA VAL A 177 6.74 0.77 5.28
C VAL A 177 5.76 0.91 4.14
N ILE A 178 4.47 0.78 4.41
CA ILE A 178 3.45 0.94 3.39
C ILE A 178 2.32 1.86 3.85
N GLU A 179 1.97 2.80 3.00
CA GLU A 179 0.74 3.57 3.13
C GLU A 179 -0.45 2.65 2.85
N ALA A 180 -1.29 2.44 3.86
CA ALA A 180 -2.37 1.47 3.85
C ALA A 180 -3.70 2.15 3.53
N ASP A 181 -4.02 2.14 2.24
CA ASP A 181 -5.21 2.75 1.66
C ASP A 181 -6.42 1.81 1.78
N GLU A 182 -7.57 2.35 2.16
CA GLU A 182 -8.85 1.68 2.32
C GLU A 182 -9.61 1.44 1.01
N TYR A 183 -9.15 1.99 -0.12
CA TYR A 183 -9.78 1.83 -1.43
C TYR A 183 -9.81 0.39 -1.92
N ASP A 184 -10.78 0.09 -2.78
CA ASP A 184 -10.91 -1.18 -3.49
C ASP A 184 -9.61 -1.62 -4.16
N THR A 185 -9.35 -2.91 -4.12
CA THR A 185 -8.18 -3.54 -4.73
C THR A 185 -8.22 -3.51 -6.25
N ALA A 186 -9.33 -3.99 -6.83
CA ALA A 186 -9.58 -4.04 -8.28
C ALA A 186 -11.08 -4.24 -8.54
N PHE A 187 -11.53 -4.18 -9.80
CA PHE A 187 -12.93 -4.39 -10.14
C PHE A 187 -13.43 -5.80 -9.77
N PHE A 188 -12.57 -6.80 -9.75
CA PHE A 188 -12.86 -8.19 -9.41
C PHE A 188 -12.55 -8.54 -7.93
N ASP A 189 -11.94 -7.63 -7.17
CA ASP A 189 -11.66 -7.79 -5.74
C ASP A 189 -12.04 -6.50 -5.00
N LYS A 190 -13.18 -6.53 -4.31
CA LYS A 190 -13.77 -5.39 -3.60
C LYS A 190 -13.30 -5.24 -2.16
N ARG A 191 -12.34 -6.06 -1.73
CA ARG A 191 -11.65 -5.83 -0.44
C ARG A 191 -10.73 -4.62 -0.55
N SER A 192 -10.56 -3.91 0.56
CA SER A 192 -9.59 -2.81 0.62
C SER A 192 -8.16 -3.32 0.40
N LYS A 193 -7.33 -2.51 -0.28
CA LYS A 193 -5.95 -2.85 -0.65
C LYS A 193 -5.13 -3.33 0.55
N PHE A 194 -5.29 -2.71 1.71
CA PHE A 194 -4.51 -3.02 2.90
C PHE A 194 -4.71 -4.45 3.45
N VAL A 195 -5.79 -5.14 3.10
CA VAL A 195 -6.01 -6.54 3.52
C VAL A 195 -4.96 -7.48 2.93
N HIS A 196 -4.41 -7.12 1.77
CA HIS A 196 -3.36 -7.89 1.12
C HIS A 196 -1.99 -7.76 1.81
N TYR A 197 -1.73 -6.65 2.52
CA TYR A 197 -0.39 -6.31 3.04
C TYR A 197 0.06 -7.15 4.22
N ARG A 198 -0.86 -7.75 4.97
CA ARG A 198 -0.61 -8.64 6.12
C ARG A 198 0.46 -8.06 7.06
N PRO A 199 0.26 -6.85 7.60
CA PRO A 199 1.28 -6.17 8.38
C PRO A 199 1.57 -6.89 9.69
N ARG A 200 2.82 -6.79 10.16
CA ARG A 200 3.19 -7.17 11.51
C ARG A 200 3.04 -6.01 12.49
N THR A 201 3.14 -4.78 11.99
CA THR A 201 2.81 -3.57 12.75
C THR A 201 1.80 -2.77 11.94
N ALA A 202 0.66 -2.43 12.53
CA ALA A 202 -0.33 -1.57 11.92
C ALA A 202 -0.54 -0.32 12.78
N VAL A 203 -0.35 0.86 12.19
CA VAL A 203 -0.72 2.14 12.79
C VAL A 203 -2.13 2.49 12.36
N LEU A 204 -3.03 2.70 13.32
CA LEU A 204 -4.39 3.18 13.10
C LEU A 204 -4.48 4.61 13.62
N ASN A 205 -4.39 5.58 12.70
CA ASN A 205 -4.19 6.98 13.04
C ASN A 205 -5.50 7.70 13.38
N ASN A 206 -6.44 7.70 12.43
CA ASN A 206 -7.78 8.28 12.58
C ASN A 206 -8.76 7.55 11.67
N LEU A 207 -10.05 7.70 11.93
CA LEU A 207 -11.10 7.07 11.14
C LEU A 207 -12.35 7.93 11.14
N GLU A 208 -12.56 8.61 10.03
CA GLU A 208 -13.71 9.46 9.79
C GLU A 208 -14.50 8.99 8.57
N PHE A 209 -15.73 9.47 8.41
CA PHE A 209 -16.49 9.20 7.20
C PHE A 209 -15.97 10.05 6.06
N ASP A 210 -15.26 9.40 5.16
CA ASP A 210 -14.76 9.96 3.91
C ASP A 210 -15.00 8.97 2.77
N HIS A 211 -14.75 9.37 1.53
CA HIS A 211 -14.93 8.52 0.34
C HIS A 211 -16.36 8.02 0.17
N ALA A 212 -17.34 8.95 0.20
CA ALA A 212 -18.77 8.67 0.01
C ALA A 212 -19.11 8.03 -1.36
N ASP A 213 -18.17 8.03 -2.28
CA ASP A 213 -18.25 7.34 -3.57
C ASP A 213 -18.05 5.81 -3.47
N ILE A 214 -17.46 5.34 -2.35
CA ILE A 214 -17.13 3.92 -2.14
C ILE A 214 -17.84 3.35 -0.91
N PHE A 215 -18.04 4.17 0.13
CA PHE A 215 -18.59 3.73 1.41
C PHE A 215 -19.90 4.45 1.73
N ASP A 216 -20.94 3.70 2.04
CA ASP A 216 -22.26 4.24 2.40
C ASP A 216 -22.26 5.00 3.74
N ASN A 217 -21.37 4.61 4.66
CA ASN A 217 -21.32 5.17 6.01
C ASN A 217 -20.03 4.78 6.75
N LEU A 218 -19.79 5.42 7.91
CA LEU A 218 -18.63 5.14 8.74
C LEU A 218 -18.52 3.66 9.16
N ALA A 219 -19.64 3.00 9.45
CA ALA A 219 -19.63 1.58 9.82
C ALA A 219 -19.13 0.66 8.69
N ALA A 220 -19.29 1.07 7.43
CA ALA A 220 -18.71 0.35 6.29
C ALA A 220 -17.17 0.47 6.29
N ILE A 221 -16.63 1.64 6.58
CA ILE A 221 -15.20 1.88 6.70
C ILE A 221 -14.64 1.13 7.92
N GLU A 222 -15.30 1.19 9.08
CA GLU A 222 -14.92 0.44 10.30
C GLU A 222 -14.79 -1.06 10.02
N ARG A 223 -15.70 -1.64 9.23
CA ARG A 223 -15.61 -3.06 8.83
C ARG A 223 -14.36 -3.34 7.99
N GLN A 224 -13.97 -2.44 7.08
CA GLN A 224 -12.72 -2.62 6.31
C GLN A 224 -11.50 -2.55 7.23
N PHE A 225 -11.44 -1.58 8.14
CA PHE A 225 -10.36 -1.49 9.12
C PHE A 225 -10.31 -2.73 10.03
N HIS A 226 -11.47 -3.29 10.40
CA HIS A 226 -11.50 -4.55 11.14
C HIS A 226 -10.93 -5.72 10.28
N HIS A 227 -11.15 -5.72 8.96
CA HIS A 227 -10.50 -6.70 8.09
C HIS A 227 -8.97 -6.56 8.09
N LEU A 228 -8.43 -5.33 8.14
CA LEU A 228 -6.99 -5.11 8.34
C LEU A 228 -6.51 -5.66 9.68
N VAL A 229 -7.19 -5.32 10.79
CA VAL A 229 -6.87 -5.80 12.15
C VAL A 229 -6.76 -7.33 12.19
N ARG A 230 -7.67 -8.04 11.52
CA ARG A 230 -7.65 -9.51 11.43
C ARG A 230 -6.44 -10.09 10.72
N THR A 231 -5.70 -9.31 9.93
CA THR A 231 -4.51 -9.76 9.21
C THR A 231 -3.23 -9.60 10.02
N VAL A 232 -3.26 -8.83 11.13
CA VAL A 232 -2.12 -8.65 12.02
C VAL A 232 -1.96 -9.89 12.89
N PRO A 233 -0.79 -10.55 12.90
CA PRO A 233 -0.60 -11.78 13.68
C PRO A 233 -0.52 -11.50 15.18
N ALA A 234 -0.82 -12.49 16.02
CA ALA A 234 -0.73 -12.38 17.49
C ALA A 234 0.68 -11.96 18.00
N SER A 235 1.73 -12.25 17.22
CA SER A 235 3.10 -11.81 17.48
C SER A 235 3.44 -10.44 16.88
N GLY A 236 2.44 -9.74 16.32
CA GLY A 236 2.53 -8.39 15.78
C GLY A 236 2.15 -7.34 16.81
N CYS A 237 1.86 -6.13 16.33
CA CYS A 237 1.44 -5.00 17.17
C CYS A 237 0.50 -4.08 16.40
N ILE A 238 -0.50 -3.55 17.07
CA ILE A 238 -1.33 -2.46 16.60
C ILE A 238 -1.00 -1.22 17.42
N VAL A 239 -0.68 -0.11 16.74
CA VAL A 239 -0.43 1.19 17.36
C VAL A 239 -1.63 2.08 17.03
N ALA A 240 -2.47 2.33 18.01
CA ALA A 240 -3.79 2.96 17.82
C ALA A 240 -3.87 4.35 18.46
N ASN A 241 -4.51 5.28 17.77
CA ASN A 241 -4.86 6.56 18.38
C ASN A 241 -5.93 6.36 19.45
N GLY A 242 -5.57 6.60 20.70
CA GLY A 242 -6.44 6.42 21.86
C GLY A 242 -7.52 7.49 22.01
N LEU A 243 -7.54 8.52 21.16
CA LEU A 243 -8.59 9.54 21.14
C LEU A 243 -9.73 9.21 20.16
N GLU A 244 -9.54 8.21 19.30
CA GLU A 244 -10.46 7.89 18.21
C GLU A 244 -11.47 6.81 18.63
N GLU A 245 -12.71 7.21 18.89
CA GLU A 245 -13.80 6.28 19.25
C GLU A 245 -14.09 5.25 18.14
N SER A 246 -13.97 5.66 16.88
CA SER A 246 -14.15 4.78 15.72
C SER A 246 -13.12 3.66 15.70
N ILE A 247 -11.85 3.95 16.02
CA ILE A 247 -10.80 2.94 16.17
C ILE A 247 -11.10 2.02 17.37
N ALA A 248 -11.54 2.58 18.48
CA ALA A 248 -11.96 1.76 19.63
C ALA A 248 -13.07 0.78 19.25
N ARG A 249 -14.10 1.21 18.47
CA ARG A 249 -15.15 0.32 17.95
C ARG A 249 -14.61 -0.77 17.04
N VAL A 250 -13.67 -0.43 16.14
CA VAL A 250 -12.99 -1.41 15.27
C VAL A 250 -12.30 -2.49 16.08
N LEU A 251 -11.54 -2.11 17.11
CA LEU A 251 -10.83 -3.05 17.98
C LEU A 251 -11.79 -3.90 18.83
N HIS A 252 -12.93 -3.35 19.22
CA HIS A 252 -14.00 -4.08 19.92
C HIS A 252 -14.69 -5.16 19.07
N MET A 253 -14.67 -5.04 17.74
CA MET A 253 -15.16 -6.11 16.84
C MET A 253 -14.30 -7.38 16.93
N GLY A 254 -13.12 -7.29 17.51
CA GLY A 254 -12.14 -8.37 17.73
C GLY A 254 -10.72 -7.92 17.38
N CYS A 255 -9.80 -8.21 18.29
CA CYS A 255 -8.37 -7.95 18.12
C CYS A 255 -7.58 -9.12 18.73
N TRP A 256 -6.59 -9.62 18.00
CA TRP A 256 -5.80 -10.79 18.37
C TRP A 256 -4.32 -10.46 18.61
N SER A 257 -3.96 -9.21 18.42
CA SER A 257 -2.59 -8.71 18.56
C SER A 257 -2.50 -7.76 19.75
N PRO A 258 -1.32 -7.61 20.38
CA PRO A 258 -1.08 -6.53 21.33
C PRO A 258 -1.42 -5.17 20.73
N VAL A 259 -2.07 -4.34 21.53
CA VAL A 259 -2.41 -2.96 21.17
C VAL A 259 -1.60 -2.02 22.05
N GLN A 260 -0.95 -1.04 21.44
CA GLN A 260 -0.33 0.10 22.10
C GLN A 260 -1.02 1.36 21.63
N THR A 261 -1.20 2.31 22.53
CA THR A 261 -1.96 3.53 22.26
C THR A 261 -1.09 4.77 22.29
N PHE A 262 -1.52 5.80 21.56
CA PHE A 262 -0.94 7.15 21.59
C PHE A 262 -2.06 8.21 21.55
N GLY A 263 -1.69 9.47 21.78
CA GLY A 263 -2.58 10.64 21.56
C GLY A 263 -3.24 11.17 22.82
N SER A 264 -3.62 10.32 23.79
CA SER A 264 -4.22 10.77 25.05
C SER A 264 -3.20 10.77 26.22
N ALA A 265 -3.52 11.48 27.29
CA ALA A 265 -2.67 11.52 28.49
C ALA A 265 -2.57 10.17 29.22
N VAL A 266 -3.47 9.22 28.91
CA VAL A 266 -3.48 7.87 29.50
C VAL A 266 -2.94 6.81 28.53
N SER A 267 -2.52 7.19 27.33
CA SER A 267 -1.96 6.30 26.32
C SER A 267 -0.59 5.74 26.74
N ASP A 268 -0.19 4.62 26.11
CA ASP A 268 1.12 4.00 26.31
C ASP A 268 2.26 4.92 25.87
N TYR A 269 2.04 5.68 24.80
CA TYR A 269 2.94 6.71 24.31
C TYR A 269 2.34 8.09 24.47
N THR A 270 3.08 8.99 25.11
CA THR A 270 2.70 10.39 25.27
C THR A 270 3.85 11.30 24.83
N ALA A 271 3.53 12.54 24.44
CA ALA A 271 4.51 13.53 24.08
C ALA A 271 4.50 14.70 25.10
N ARG A 272 5.66 15.28 25.36
CA ARG A 272 5.83 16.53 26.12
C ARG A 272 6.70 17.48 25.34
N GLY A 273 6.34 18.75 25.30
CA GLY A 273 7.04 19.80 24.56
C GLY A 273 6.18 20.39 23.45
N GLU A 274 6.83 21.13 22.59
CA GLU A 274 6.22 21.81 21.44
C GLU A 274 6.40 20.98 20.16
N PRO A 275 5.63 21.23 19.08
CA PRO A 275 5.70 20.42 17.86
C PRO A 275 7.09 20.32 17.21
N HIS A 276 7.97 21.29 17.45
CA HIS A 276 9.34 21.33 16.91
C HIS A 276 10.42 20.89 17.91
N ASP A 277 10.06 20.67 19.18
CA ASP A 277 10.96 20.20 20.24
C ASP A 277 10.16 19.43 21.29
N PHE A 278 10.10 18.13 21.16
CA PHE A 278 9.31 17.26 22.03
C PHE A 278 10.03 15.99 22.42
N THR A 279 9.63 15.44 23.55
CA THR A 279 10.07 14.14 24.05
C THR A 279 8.90 13.16 24.03
N VAL A 280 9.12 11.99 23.44
CA VAL A 280 8.17 10.87 23.53
C VAL A 280 8.45 10.06 24.77
N LEU A 281 7.42 9.82 25.56
CA LEU A 281 7.47 9.02 26.77
C LEU A 281 6.69 7.73 26.55
N HIS A 282 7.28 6.61 26.94
CA HIS A 282 6.61 5.30 26.95
C HIS A 282 6.32 4.90 28.39
N ARG A 283 5.09 4.46 28.64
CA ARG A 283 4.71 3.84 29.91
C ARG A 283 5.10 2.38 29.84
N GLY A 284 6.21 2.02 30.43
CA GLY A 284 6.70 0.65 30.60
C GLY A 284 6.37 0.08 31.93
#